data_0b58867d7d388b367ff55c9ddf103ce8
#
_entry.id   0b58867d7d388b367ff55c9ddf103ce8
#
_cell.length_a   1.000
_cell.length_b   1.000
_cell.length_c   1.000
_cell.angle_alpha   90.00
_cell.angle_beta   90.00
_cell.angle_gamma   90.00
#
_symmetry.space_group_name_H-M   'P 1'
#
loop_
_entity.id
_entity.type
_entity.pdbx_description
1 polymer ?
#
loop_
_entity_poly.entity_id
_entity_poly.type
_entity_poly.pdbx_seq_one_letter_code
_entity_poly.pdbx_strand_id
1 'polypeptide(L)'
;MKLLILYFSATGITGKIAKVIGDTFTKMGGQVTMHDITSHANRQRIIDLKPYHAVVFGVPIHSWRAPKVVKEWIKTLNGQGKKCSTFFTYGGFGIHPIHYSTGHLLGNQNFIIVSSAEFMGFYAFNRRGRKAMEDQPDESCFEMAKEFARKTYKRFTGEDNAILEKTNYTEEQLDSLESFRFNMLTQLPTRGGEGCSMCLVCEESCPTGAMKAKSGKADKEKCIACFDCINNCPENVLRINDISDSWSFKIEIEKITGESMLKQNSKIYL
;
A
#
# COMPACT_ATOMS: atom_id res chain seq x y z
N MET A 1 -9.28 -13.78 20.60
CA MET A 1 -8.50 -12.54 20.57
C MET A 1 -9.17 -11.54 19.64
N LYS A 2 -9.30 -10.24 20.02
CA LYS A 2 -9.86 -9.19 19.15
C LYS A 2 -8.73 -8.54 18.34
N LEU A 3 -8.86 -8.51 17.02
CA LEU A 3 -7.88 -7.99 16.08
C LEU A 3 -8.47 -6.87 15.23
N LEU A 4 -7.67 -5.85 14.96
CA LEU A 4 -8.02 -4.78 14.03
C LEU A 4 -7.09 -4.84 12.82
N ILE A 5 -7.67 -4.86 11.62
CA ILE A 5 -6.92 -4.70 10.36
C ILE A 5 -7.23 -3.32 9.79
N LEU A 6 -6.21 -2.49 9.69
CA LEU A 6 -6.24 -1.15 9.11
C LEU A 6 -5.55 -1.22 7.75
N TYR A 7 -6.25 -0.88 6.67
CA TYR A 7 -5.63 -0.97 5.35
C TYR A 7 -5.97 0.22 4.44
N PHE A 8 -4.98 0.61 3.65
CA PHE A 8 -5.14 1.58 2.57
C PHE A 8 -5.04 0.86 1.22
N SER A 9 -6.04 1.01 0.36
CA SER A 9 -6.15 0.22 -0.87
C SER A 9 -6.79 0.98 -2.03
N ALA A 10 -6.09 1.99 -2.56
CA ALA A 10 -6.59 2.81 -3.67
C ALA A 10 -6.94 1.98 -4.92
N THR A 11 -6.18 0.91 -5.22
CA THR A 11 -6.39 0.04 -6.38
C THR A 11 -7.08 -1.30 -6.05
N GLY A 12 -7.56 -1.47 -4.82
CA GLY A 12 -8.24 -2.69 -4.37
C GLY A 12 -7.32 -3.85 -3.96
N ILE A 13 -6.06 -3.88 -4.36
CA ILE A 13 -5.15 -5.02 -4.15
C ILE A 13 -4.85 -5.27 -2.66
N THR A 14 -4.44 -4.22 -1.95
CA THR A 14 -4.14 -4.33 -0.50
C THR A 14 -5.38 -4.81 0.28
N GLY A 15 -6.58 -4.36 -0.12
CA GLY A 15 -7.84 -4.80 0.48
C GLY A 15 -8.13 -6.29 0.25
N LYS A 16 -7.80 -6.83 -0.94
CA LYS A 16 -7.92 -8.28 -1.20
C LYS A 16 -7.03 -9.10 -0.27
N ILE A 17 -5.76 -8.70 -0.11
CA ILE A 17 -4.83 -9.36 0.84
C ILE A 17 -5.31 -9.19 2.28
N ALA A 18 -5.75 -7.99 2.68
CA ALA A 18 -6.31 -7.74 4.01
C ALA A 18 -7.47 -8.69 4.33
N LYS A 19 -8.35 -8.94 3.35
CA LYS A 19 -9.48 -9.86 3.49
C LYS A 19 -9.00 -11.29 3.74
N VAL A 20 -8.03 -11.79 2.96
CA VAL A 20 -7.47 -13.15 3.13
C VAL A 20 -6.85 -13.31 4.53
N ILE A 21 -6.10 -12.32 4.99
CA ILE A 21 -5.50 -12.29 6.34
C ILE A 21 -6.61 -12.31 7.40
N GLY A 22 -7.63 -11.47 7.26
CA GLY A 22 -8.75 -11.38 8.19
C GLY A 22 -9.56 -12.68 8.27
N ASP A 23 -9.90 -13.26 7.13
CA ASP A 23 -10.60 -14.55 7.04
C ASP A 23 -9.79 -15.67 7.72
N THR A 24 -8.45 -15.64 7.56
CA THR A 24 -7.56 -16.63 8.19
C THR A 24 -7.53 -16.46 9.70
N PHE A 25 -7.40 -15.22 10.20
CA PHE A 25 -7.47 -14.96 11.66
C PHE A 25 -8.81 -15.40 12.24
N THR A 26 -9.92 -15.18 11.52
CA THR A 26 -11.24 -15.62 11.95
C THR A 26 -11.33 -17.14 12.06
N LYS A 27 -10.79 -17.88 11.10
CA LYS A 27 -10.67 -19.35 11.14
C LYS A 27 -9.84 -19.87 12.30
N MET A 28 -8.90 -19.05 12.80
CA MET A 28 -8.08 -19.36 13.99
C MET A 28 -8.75 -18.93 15.31
N GLY A 29 -10.01 -18.52 15.30
CA GLY A 29 -10.75 -18.09 16.49
C GLY A 29 -10.56 -16.62 16.88
N GLY A 30 -10.00 -15.80 15.98
CA GLY A 30 -9.92 -14.36 16.15
C GLY A 30 -11.24 -13.64 15.86
N GLN A 31 -11.56 -12.62 16.63
CA GLN A 31 -12.62 -11.65 16.32
C GLN A 31 -11.98 -10.50 15.54
N VAL A 32 -12.22 -10.43 14.24
CA VAL A 32 -11.55 -9.49 13.34
C VAL A 32 -12.49 -8.34 12.98
N THR A 33 -12.01 -7.12 13.19
CA THR A 33 -12.58 -5.90 12.62
C THR A 33 -11.68 -5.41 11.51
N MET A 34 -12.24 -5.13 10.35
CA MET A 34 -11.52 -4.54 9.23
C MET A 34 -11.95 -3.09 9.05
N HIS A 35 -10.97 -2.20 8.90
CA HIS A 35 -11.23 -0.78 8.69
C HIS A 35 -10.43 -0.27 7.50
N ASP A 36 -11.15 0.12 6.44
CA ASP A 36 -10.59 0.75 5.26
C ASP A 36 -10.29 2.22 5.55
N ILE A 37 -9.00 2.60 5.48
CA ILE A 37 -8.53 3.98 5.64
C ILE A 37 -8.22 4.65 4.30
N THR A 38 -8.70 4.12 3.19
CA THR A 38 -8.38 4.63 1.85
C THR A 38 -8.97 6.01 1.61
N SER A 39 -10.24 6.23 1.94
CA SER A 39 -10.87 7.53 1.74
C SER A 39 -10.39 8.58 2.76
N HIS A 40 -10.37 9.84 2.35
CA HIS A 40 -10.08 10.95 3.26
C HIS A 40 -11.04 10.95 4.46
N ALA A 41 -12.34 10.75 4.22
CA ALA A 41 -13.36 10.74 5.26
C ALA A 41 -13.11 9.63 6.32
N ASN A 42 -12.68 8.45 5.89
CA ASN A 42 -12.39 7.35 6.82
C ASN A 42 -11.17 7.64 7.70
N ARG A 43 -10.16 8.36 7.19
CA ARG A 43 -9.01 8.79 7.98
C ARG A 43 -9.29 9.92 8.97
N GLN A 44 -10.41 10.64 8.81
CA GLN A 44 -10.85 11.64 9.81
C GLN A 44 -11.55 11.01 11.01
N ARG A 45 -11.95 9.75 10.93
CA ARG A 45 -12.59 9.06 12.06
C ARG A 45 -11.55 8.71 13.11
N ILE A 46 -11.90 9.00 14.36
CA ILE A 46 -11.10 8.57 15.51
C ILE A 46 -11.22 7.05 15.63
N ILE A 47 -10.10 6.36 15.62
CA ILE A 47 -10.04 4.91 15.82
C ILE A 47 -9.67 4.64 17.28
N ASP A 48 -10.63 4.11 18.03
CA ASP A 48 -10.36 3.62 19.38
C ASP A 48 -9.66 2.25 19.29
N LEU A 49 -8.40 2.21 19.70
CA LEU A 49 -7.61 0.99 19.71
C LEU A 49 -7.79 0.15 20.99
N LYS A 50 -8.39 0.71 22.04
CA LYS A 50 -8.54 0.04 23.35
C LYS A 50 -9.19 -1.34 23.27
N PRO A 51 -10.26 -1.58 22.48
CA PRO A 51 -10.92 -2.87 22.43
C PRO A 51 -10.08 -4.00 21.81
N TYR A 52 -9.00 -3.67 21.08
CA TYR A 52 -8.24 -4.62 20.32
C TYR A 52 -6.96 -5.04 21.05
N HIS A 53 -6.60 -6.32 20.91
CA HIS A 53 -5.40 -6.90 21.50
C HIS A 53 -4.17 -6.67 20.60
N ALA A 54 -4.37 -6.68 19.27
CA ALA A 54 -3.31 -6.42 18.31
C ALA A 54 -3.87 -5.77 17.03
N VAL A 55 -2.98 -5.16 16.24
CA VAL A 55 -3.33 -4.40 15.03
C VAL A 55 -2.49 -4.87 13.85
N VAL A 56 -3.09 -4.97 12.67
CA VAL A 56 -2.39 -5.21 11.41
C VAL A 56 -2.54 -4.00 10.51
N PHE A 57 -1.44 -3.54 9.92
CA PHE A 57 -1.40 -2.44 8.98
C PHE A 57 -1.08 -2.94 7.58
N GLY A 58 -1.98 -2.69 6.63
CA GLY A 58 -1.80 -3.04 5.22
C GLY A 58 -1.74 -1.81 4.32
N VAL A 59 -0.63 -1.63 3.58
CA VAL A 59 -0.47 -0.47 2.70
C VAL A 59 0.23 -0.84 1.38
N PRO A 60 -0.08 -0.16 0.28
CA PRO A 60 0.69 -0.30 -0.95
C PRO A 60 2.01 0.46 -0.85
N ILE A 61 2.97 0.09 -1.69
CA ILE A 61 4.24 0.78 -1.77
C ILE A 61 4.16 1.95 -2.76
N HIS A 62 4.49 3.13 -2.30
CA HIS A 62 4.71 4.32 -3.10
C HIS A 62 6.16 4.79 -2.96
N SER A 63 6.99 4.52 -3.99
CA SER A 63 8.43 4.88 -3.98
C SER A 63 9.13 4.38 -2.70
N TRP A 64 9.06 3.07 -2.48
CA TRP A 64 9.70 2.36 -1.34
C TRP A 64 9.19 2.77 0.06
N ARG A 65 8.16 3.61 0.16
CA ARG A 65 7.55 4.04 1.44
C ARG A 65 6.03 3.85 1.40
N ALA A 66 5.40 3.92 2.57
CA ALA A 66 3.95 4.05 2.66
C ALA A 66 3.47 5.37 2.03
N PRO A 67 2.27 5.45 1.44
CA PRO A 67 1.74 6.69 0.90
C PRO A 67 1.78 7.83 1.92
N LYS A 68 2.14 9.06 1.48
CA LYS A 68 2.28 10.23 2.37
C LYS A 68 1.10 10.41 3.32
N VAL A 69 -0.13 10.29 2.80
CA VAL A 69 -1.35 10.46 3.60
C VAL A 69 -1.52 9.38 4.67
N VAL A 70 -0.98 8.19 4.46
CA VAL A 70 -0.97 7.10 5.45
C VAL A 70 0.08 7.37 6.52
N LYS A 71 1.27 7.83 6.12
CA LYS A 71 2.33 8.20 7.07
C LYS A 71 1.84 9.29 8.03
N GLU A 72 1.22 10.35 7.49
CA GLU A 72 0.67 11.44 8.32
C GLU A 72 -0.46 10.96 9.22
N TRP A 73 -1.30 10.07 8.73
CA TRP A 73 -2.37 9.50 9.53
C TRP A 73 -1.85 8.59 10.66
N ILE A 74 -0.84 7.75 10.41
CA ILE A 74 -0.22 6.90 11.44
C ILE A 74 0.33 7.76 12.60
N LYS A 75 0.86 8.95 12.34
CA LYS A 75 1.36 9.87 13.38
C LYS A 75 0.27 10.32 14.35
N THR A 76 -0.99 10.19 14.01
CA THR A 76 -2.13 10.54 14.89
C THR A 76 -2.53 9.40 15.83
N LEU A 77 -1.97 8.21 15.66
CA LEU A 77 -2.30 7.04 16.46
C LEU A 77 -1.43 6.97 17.73
N ASN A 78 -1.91 6.20 18.72
CA ASN A 78 -1.10 5.77 19.86
C ASN A 78 -1.35 4.28 20.11
N GLY A 79 -0.34 3.47 19.88
CA GLY A 79 -0.39 2.02 20.00
C GLY A 79 -0.51 1.51 21.43
N GLN A 80 -0.15 2.31 22.44
CA GLN A 80 -0.22 1.93 23.86
C GLN A 80 0.51 0.60 24.18
N GLY A 81 1.63 0.34 23.51
CA GLY A 81 2.40 -0.91 23.67
C GLY A 81 1.77 -2.14 23.01
N LYS A 82 0.75 -1.96 22.15
CA LYS A 82 0.12 -3.10 21.45
C LYS A 82 1.06 -3.72 20.44
N LYS A 83 1.01 -5.05 20.36
CA LYS A 83 1.63 -5.77 19.25
C LYS A 83 0.98 -5.37 17.92
N CYS A 84 1.79 -5.15 16.91
CA CYS A 84 1.29 -4.93 15.56
C CYS A 84 2.09 -5.72 14.52
N SER A 85 1.49 -5.87 13.37
CA SER A 85 2.09 -6.47 12.18
C SER A 85 1.86 -5.58 10.98
N THR A 86 2.74 -5.66 9.99
CA THR A 86 2.62 -4.88 8.75
C THR A 86 2.62 -5.80 7.54
N PHE A 87 1.87 -5.44 6.52
CA PHE A 87 2.04 -6.04 5.20
C PHE A 87 1.96 -4.99 4.10
N PHE A 88 2.69 -5.24 3.04
CA PHE A 88 2.85 -4.33 1.92
C PHE A 88 2.47 -4.99 0.61
N THR A 89 1.84 -4.24 -0.30
CA THR A 89 1.58 -4.72 -1.66
C THR A 89 2.42 -3.92 -2.67
N TYR A 90 3.03 -4.60 -3.63
CA TYR A 90 3.97 -3.98 -4.55
C TYR A 90 3.94 -4.61 -5.95
N GLY A 91 4.40 -3.87 -6.95
CA GLY A 91 4.40 -4.28 -8.36
C GLY A 91 5.74 -4.82 -8.86
N GLY A 92 6.46 -5.65 -8.06
CA GLY A 92 7.64 -6.37 -8.52
C GLY A 92 9.00 -5.65 -8.34
N PHE A 93 9.06 -4.49 -7.66
CA PHE A 93 10.32 -3.82 -7.33
C PHE A 93 10.78 -4.08 -5.91
N GLY A 94 12.09 -3.91 -5.63
CA GLY A 94 12.63 -4.05 -4.28
C GLY A 94 11.95 -3.13 -3.26
N ILE A 95 11.74 -3.60 -2.04
CA ILE A 95 10.84 -2.98 -1.07
C ILE A 95 11.40 -2.74 0.32
N HIS A 96 12.63 -3.17 0.58
CA HIS A 96 13.23 -3.17 1.93
C HIS A 96 13.05 -1.87 2.73
N PRO A 97 13.19 -0.65 2.16
CA PRO A 97 13.01 0.58 2.92
C PRO A 97 11.64 0.75 3.56
N ILE A 98 10.57 0.19 3.00
CA ILE A 98 9.22 0.35 3.56
C ILE A 98 9.05 -0.41 4.88
N HIS A 99 9.66 -1.58 5.03
CA HIS A 99 9.63 -2.33 6.28
C HIS A 99 10.25 -1.52 7.41
N TYR A 100 11.43 -0.94 7.15
CA TYR A 100 12.11 -0.08 8.11
C TYR A 100 11.30 1.20 8.40
N SER A 101 10.95 1.97 7.37
CA SER A 101 10.34 3.29 7.54
C SER A 101 8.96 3.21 8.21
N THR A 102 8.15 2.22 7.84
CA THR A 102 6.83 2.01 8.46
C THR A 102 6.97 1.45 9.87
N GLY A 103 7.89 0.51 10.09
CA GLY A 103 8.18 -0.03 11.40
C GLY A 103 8.69 1.04 12.37
N HIS A 104 9.62 1.89 11.94
CA HIS A 104 10.10 3.02 12.73
C HIS A 104 8.96 3.99 13.08
N LEU A 105 8.14 4.35 12.10
CA LEU A 105 7.00 5.23 12.31
C LEU A 105 6.00 4.64 13.33
N LEU A 106 5.64 3.37 13.22
CA LEU A 106 4.75 2.70 14.16
C LEU A 106 5.38 2.57 15.56
N GLY A 107 6.67 2.27 15.63
CA GLY A 107 7.42 2.24 16.90
C GLY A 107 7.35 3.58 17.63
N ASN A 108 7.50 4.71 16.91
CA ASN A 108 7.35 6.06 17.45
C ASN A 108 5.92 6.35 17.94
N GLN A 109 4.93 5.59 17.47
CA GLN A 109 3.55 5.64 17.94
C GLN A 109 3.24 4.57 19.00
N ASN A 110 4.24 4.06 19.70
CA ASN A 110 4.14 3.06 20.76
C ASN A 110 3.51 1.73 20.33
N PHE A 111 3.76 1.28 19.11
CA PHE A 111 3.46 -0.09 18.66
C PHE A 111 4.71 -0.97 18.75
N ILE A 112 4.50 -2.28 18.97
CA ILE A 112 5.54 -3.31 18.97
C ILE A 112 5.35 -4.16 17.73
N ILE A 113 6.24 -4.01 16.73
CA ILE A 113 6.16 -4.76 15.48
C ILE A 113 6.67 -6.18 15.70
N VAL A 114 5.83 -7.17 15.40
CA VAL A 114 6.16 -8.59 15.62
C VAL A 114 6.34 -9.37 14.33
N SER A 115 5.83 -8.89 13.21
CA SER A 115 5.99 -9.52 11.89
C SER A 115 5.74 -8.52 10.78
N SER A 116 6.27 -8.82 9.61
CA SER A 116 6.06 -8.03 8.40
C SER A 116 6.01 -8.94 7.18
N ALA A 117 5.31 -8.55 6.12
CA ALA A 117 5.27 -9.28 4.86
C ALA A 117 5.15 -8.36 3.66
N GLU A 118 5.49 -8.89 2.49
CA GLU A 118 5.31 -8.24 1.20
C GLU A 118 4.58 -9.18 0.25
N PHE A 119 3.59 -8.64 -0.46
CA PHE A 119 2.75 -9.39 -1.38
C PHE A 119 2.74 -8.75 -2.75
N MET A 120 2.88 -9.58 -3.77
CA MET A 120 2.83 -9.11 -5.14
C MET A 120 1.42 -8.65 -5.52
N GLY A 121 1.36 -7.60 -6.31
CA GLY A 121 0.14 -7.06 -6.88
C GLY A 121 0.40 -6.52 -8.28
N PHE A 122 -0.65 -6.25 -9.04
CA PHE A 122 -0.45 -5.65 -10.35
C PHE A 122 0.19 -4.26 -10.22
N TYR A 123 0.97 -3.89 -11.24
CA TYR A 123 1.64 -2.62 -11.22
C TYR A 123 0.71 -1.47 -11.61
N ALA A 124 0.56 -0.46 -10.76
CA ALA A 124 -0.41 0.62 -10.96
C ALA A 124 -0.23 1.45 -12.25
N PHE A 125 0.95 1.37 -12.88
CA PHE A 125 1.26 2.01 -14.15
C PHE A 125 0.93 1.16 -15.40
N ASN A 126 0.36 -0.04 -15.26
CA ASN A 126 0.10 -0.97 -16.36
C ASN A 126 -0.76 -0.40 -17.50
N ARG A 127 -1.64 0.56 -17.22
CA ARG A 127 -2.53 1.15 -18.24
C ARG A 127 -1.84 2.04 -19.29
N ARG A 128 -0.51 2.11 -19.30
CA ARG A 128 0.29 2.86 -20.26
C ARG A 128 1.06 1.97 -21.24
N GLY A 129 0.44 0.87 -21.67
CA GLY A 129 1.06 -0.07 -22.62
C GLY A 129 2.06 -1.04 -22.01
N ARG A 130 2.24 -1.01 -20.69
CA ARG A 130 3.05 -1.96 -19.95
C ARG A 130 2.16 -2.96 -19.25
N LYS A 131 2.49 -4.23 -19.43
CA LYS A 131 1.81 -5.36 -18.80
C LYS A 131 2.80 -6.02 -17.87
N ALA A 132 2.83 -5.56 -16.61
CA ALA A 132 3.66 -6.17 -15.58
C ALA A 132 2.77 -6.63 -14.44
N MET A 133 2.88 -7.90 -14.07
CA MET A 133 2.15 -8.48 -12.94
C MET A 133 0.62 -8.38 -13.07
N GLU A 134 0.07 -8.50 -14.30
CA GLU A 134 -1.38 -8.38 -14.54
C GLU A 134 -2.16 -9.47 -13.79
N ASP A 135 -1.58 -10.66 -13.63
CA ASP A 135 -2.19 -11.80 -12.96
C ASP A 135 -2.02 -11.78 -11.43
N GLN A 136 -1.38 -10.72 -10.90
CA GLN A 136 -1.14 -10.60 -9.46
C GLN A 136 -2.21 -9.77 -8.74
N PRO A 137 -2.59 -10.14 -7.51
CA PRO A 137 -2.13 -11.31 -6.73
C PRO A 137 -2.73 -12.62 -7.26
N ASP A 138 -1.89 -13.63 -7.42
CA ASP A 138 -2.28 -14.98 -7.79
C ASP A 138 -2.56 -15.86 -6.56
N GLU A 139 -2.90 -17.16 -6.78
CA GLU A 139 -3.20 -18.08 -5.70
C GLU A 139 -1.99 -18.30 -4.77
N SER A 140 -0.77 -18.31 -5.32
CA SER A 140 0.45 -18.46 -4.50
C SER A 140 0.63 -17.28 -3.54
N CYS A 141 0.30 -16.09 -3.97
CA CYS A 141 0.29 -14.88 -3.15
C CYS A 141 -0.76 -14.99 -2.03
N PHE A 142 -1.96 -15.51 -2.32
CA PHE A 142 -3.00 -15.72 -1.31
C PHE A 142 -2.62 -16.81 -0.30
N GLU A 143 -1.99 -17.90 -0.73
CA GLU A 143 -1.48 -18.92 0.21
C GLU A 143 -0.39 -18.35 1.14
N MET A 144 0.51 -17.54 0.61
CA MET A 144 1.51 -16.84 1.41
C MET A 144 0.86 -15.87 2.42
N ALA A 145 -0.23 -15.18 2.03
CA ALA A 145 -0.99 -14.32 2.94
C ALA A 145 -1.68 -15.12 4.07
N LYS A 146 -2.17 -16.32 3.77
CA LYS A 146 -2.71 -17.24 4.78
C LYS A 146 -1.60 -17.72 5.74
N GLU A 147 -0.42 -18.04 5.20
CA GLU A 147 0.73 -18.43 6.02
C GLU A 147 1.19 -17.31 6.93
N PHE A 148 1.33 -16.10 6.38
CA PHE A 148 1.64 -14.90 7.15
C PHE A 148 0.65 -14.69 8.31
N ALA A 149 -0.64 -14.81 8.04
CA ALA A 149 -1.66 -14.68 9.07
C ALA A 149 -1.49 -15.73 10.18
N ARG A 150 -1.25 -17.02 9.84
CA ARG A 150 -1.04 -18.08 10.82
C ARG A 150 0.17 -17.80 11.71
N LYS A 151 1.30 -17.41 11.13
CA LYS A 151 2.54 -17.10 11.85
C LYS A 151 2.38 -15.85 12.72
N THR A 152 1.76 -14.80 12.18
CA THR A 152 1.46 -13.56 12.90
C THR A 152 0.53 -13.79 14.09
N TYR A 153 -0.48 -14.66 13.94
CA TYR A 153 -1.39 -15.00 15.03
C TYR A 153 -0.66 -15.60 16.22
N LYS A 154 0.29 -16.53 16.00
CA LYS A 154 1.14 -17.12 17.03
C LYS A 154 1.99 -16.07 17.75
N ARG A 155 2.48 -15.07 17.02
CA ARG A 155 3.21 -13.95 17.63
C ARG A 155 2.31 -13.04 18.46
N PHE A 156 1.09 -12.84 18.04
CA PHE A 156 0.12 -12.07 18.81
C PHE A 156 -0.30 -12.78 20.09
N THR A 157 -0.48 -14.10 20.06
CA THR A 157 -0.82 -14.92 21.25
C THR A 157 0.34 -15.15 22.20
N GLY A 158 1.58 -14.93 21.75
CA GLY A 158 2.79 -15.21 22.54
C GLY A 158 3.28 -16.65 22.44
N GLU A 159 2.72 -17.46 21.54
CA GLU A 159 3.24 -18.80 21.22
C GLU A 159 4.61 -18.73 20.52
N ASP A 160 4.86 -17.65 19.79
CA ASP A 160 6.14 -17.27 19.20
C ASP A 160 6.51 -15.86 19.68
N ASN A 161 7.63 -15.72 20.37
CA ASN A 161 8.11 -14.44 20.91
C ASN A 161 9.37 -13.91 20.19
N ALA A 162 9.71 -14.44 19.02
CA ALA A 162 10.82 -13.92 18.23
C ALA A 162 10.58 -12.44 17.87
N ILE A 163 11.66 -11.67 17.82
CA ILE A 163 11.65 -10.25 17.49
C ILE A 163 12.04 -10.10 16.01
N LEU A 164 11.31 -9.27 15.27
CA LEU A 164 11.64 -8.96 13.90
C LEU A 164 12.98 -8.22 13.82
N GLU A 165 13.91 -8.72 13.00
CA GLU A 165 15.16 -8.03 12.71
C GLU A 165 14.91 -6.67 12.06
N LYS A 166 15.60 -5.64 12.52
CA LYS A 166 15.51 -4.29 12.00
C LYS A 166 16.62 -4.05 10.97
N THR A 167 16.24 -3.62 9.78
CA THR A 167 17.16 -3.01 8.82
C THR A 167 17.26 -1.50 9.10
N ASN A 168 18.42 -0.90 8.86
CA ASN A 168 18.62 0.52 9.12
C ASN A 168 18.75 1.30 7.80
N TYR A 169 18.03 2.43 7.73
CA TYR A 169 18.13 3.43 6.67
C TYR A 169 18.21 4.82 7.29
N THR A 170 18.84 5.77 6.62
CA THR A 170 18.78 7.17 7.02
C THR A 170 17.55 7.85 6.43
N GLU A 171 17.05 8.91 7.08
CA GLU A 171 15.92 9.69 6.53
C GLU A 171 16.29 10.31 5.17
N GLU A 172 17.53 10.77 4.98
CA GLU A 172 18.01 11.28 3.69
C GLU A 172 17.92 10.26 2.57
N GLN A 173 18.30 9.00 2.82
CA GLN A 173 18.14 7.91 1.85
C GLN A 173 16.67 7.70 1.52
N LEU A 174 15.78 7.72 2.52
CA LEU A 174 14.34 7.53 2.33
C LEU A 174 13.71 8.68 1.55
N ASP A 175 14.07 9.91 1.84
CA ASP A 175 13.54 11.10 1.15
C ASP A 175 14.00 11.17 -0.31
N SER A 176 15.23 10.81 -0.58
CA SER A 176 15.77 10.67 -1.94
C SER A 176 14.96 9.66 -2.77
N LEU A 177 14.63 8.51 -2.20
CA LEU A 177 13.79 7.49 -2.85
C LEU A 177 12.36 7.98 -3.09
N GLU A 178 11.75 8.68 -2.14
CA GLU A 178 10.36 9.15 -2.25
C GLU A 178 10.19 10.22 -3.33
N SER A 179 11.16 11.10 -3.51
CA SER A 179 11.12 12.17 -4.52
C SER A 179 11.06 11.63 -5.95
N PHE A 180 11.64 10.46 -6.20
CA PHE A 180 11.75 9.86 -7.53
C PHE A 180 10.39 9.67 -8.22
N ARG A 181 9.32 9.30 -7.48
CA ARG A 181 7.98 9.09 -8.05
C ARG A 181 7.46 10.33 -8.77
N PHE A 182 7.66 11.50 -8.19
CA PHE A 182 7.17 12.76 -8.74
C PHE A 182 8.09 13.32 -9.83
N ASN A 183 9.35 12.95 -9.83
CA ASN A 183 10.29 13.36 -10.88
C ASN A 183 9.93 12.76 -12.25
N MET A 184 9.30 11.58 -12.28
CA MET A 184 8.82 10.94 -13.51
C MET A 184 7.50 11.54 -14.03
N LEU A 185 6.75 12.23 -13.19
CA LEU A 185 5.40 12.70 -13.49
C LEU A 185 5.41 14.20 -13.79
N THR A 186 5.63 14.56 -15.05
CA THR A 186 5.51 15.95 -15.53
C THR A 186 4.06 16.39 -15.67
N GLN A 187 3.14 15.43 -15.79
CA GLN A 187 1.70 15.66 -15.85
C GLN A 187 0.96 14.72 -14.88
N LEU A 188 0.26 15.29 -13.91
CA LEU A 188 -0.66 14.55 -13.05
C LEU A 188 -1.93 14.10 -13.81
N PRO A 189 -2.72 13.17 -13.23
CA PRO A 189 -3.96 12.73 -13.88
C PRO A 189 -4.80 13.89 -14.37
N THR A 190 -5.01 13.93 -15.68
CA THR A 190 -5.73 14.98 -16.38
C THR A 190 -6.63 14.35 -17.44
N ARG A 191 -7.84 14.88 -17.61
CA ARG A 191 -8.75 14.46 -18.68
C ARG A 191 -8.18 14.89 -20.02
N GLY A 192 -8.01 13.91 -20.92
CA GLY A 192 -7.59 14.13 -22.31
C GLY A 192 -8.73 13.82 -23.27
N GLY A 193 -9.18 14.82 -24.03
CA GLY A 193 -10.20 14.64 -25.04
C GLY A 193 -11.64 14.65 -24.54
N GLU A 194 -12.55 14.29 -25.46
CA GLU A 194 -13.99 14.19 -25.24
C GLU A 194 -14.40 12.79 -24.77
N GLY A 195 -15.65 12.61 -24.35
CA GLY A 195 -16.19 11.30 -23.94
C GLY A 195 -16.30 11.07 -22.43
N CYS A 196 -16.09 12.10 -21.61
CA CYS A 196 -16.35 12.02 -20.18
C CYS A 196 -17.85 12.15 -19.90
N SER A 197 -18.46 11.12 -19.33
CA SER A 197 -19.88 11.11 -18.91
C SER A 197 -20.16 11.93 -17.65
N MET A 198 -19.15 12.49 -17.00
CA MET A 198 -19.26 13.17 -15.71
C MET A 198 -19.81 12.26 -14.58
N CYS A 199 -19.47 10.97 -14.62
CA CYS A 199 -19.92 9.97 -13.64
C CYS A 199 -19.37 10.16 -12.22
N LEU A 200 -18.44 11.09 -12.00
CA LEU A 200 -17.79 11.46 -10.73
C LEU A 200 -16.90 10.36 -10.09
N VAL A 201 -16.86 9.16 -10.60
CA VAL A 201 -16.08 8.04 -10.02
C VAL A 201 -14.63 8.45 -9.70
N CYS A 202 -13.97 9.19 -10.59
CA CYS A 202 -12.59 9.64 -10.38
C CYS A 202 -12.43 10.64 -9.22
N GLU A 203 -13.45 11.44 -8.92
CA GLU A 203 -13.44 12.37 -7.78
C GLU A 203 -13.78 11.65 -6.49
N GLU A 204 -14.81 10.78 -6.51
CA GLU A 204 -15.28 10.03 -5.34
C GLU A 204 -14.27 8.99 -4.87
N SER A 205 -13.59 8.29 -5.78
CA SER A 205 -12.56 7.31 -5.44
C SER A 205 -11.24 7.95 -5.00
N CYS A 206 -11.03 9.25 -5.25
CA CYS A 206 -9.75 9.90 -4.96
C CYS A 206 -9.44 9.92 -3.45
N PRO A 207 -8.37 9.22 -2.98
CA PRO A 207 -8.08 9.11 -1.55
C PRO A 207 -7.78 10.43 -0.85
N THR A 208 -7.43 11.46 -1.62
CA THR A 208 -7.03 12.78 -1.08
C THR A 208 -7.97 13.90 -1.49
N GLY A 209 -9.02 13.60 -2.29
CA GLY A 209 -9.87 14.62 -2.88
C GLY A 209 -9.13 15.56 -3.86
N ALA A 210 -7.97 15.12 -4.36
CA ALA A 210 -7.18 15.88 -5.32
C ALA A 210 -7.85 15.97 -6.69
N MET A 211 -8.51 14.89 -7.14
CA MET A 211 -9.13 14.84 -8.45
C MET A 211 -10.46 15.59 -8.44
N LYS A 212 -10.67 16.43 -9.46
CA LYS A 212 -11.91 17.18 -9.68
C LYS A 212 -12.52 16.84 -11.04
N ALA A 213 -13.67 16.16 -11.02
CA ALA A 213 -14.34 15.70 -12.23
C ALA A 213 -14.71 16.86 -13.16
N LYS A 214 -15.19 17.98 -12.61
CA LYS A 214 -15.58 19.16 -13.39
C LYS A 214 -14.43 19.73 -14.23
N SER A 215 -13.25 19.91 -13.62
CA SER A 215 -12.06 20.41 -14.34
C SER A 215 -11.31 19.30 -15.08
N GLY A 216 -11.54 18.03 -14.71
CA GLY A 216 -10.80 16.88 -15.21
C GLY A 216 -9.33 16.88 -14.84
N LYS A 217 -8.92 17.55 -13.74
CA LYS A 217 -7.52 17.71 -13.32
C LYS A 217 -7.35 17.37 -11.86
N ALA A 218 -6.20 16.77 -11.53
CA ALA A 218 -5.78 16.55 -10.16
C ALA A 218 -5.03 17.78 -9.61
N ASP A 219 -5.35 18.15 -8.36
CA ASP A 219 -4.65 19.16 -7.58
C ASP A 219 -3.24 18.65 -7.22
N LYS A 220 -2.20 19.40 -7.58
CA LYS A 220 -0.79 19.04 -7.40
C LYS A 220 -0.41 18.91 -5.93
N GLU A 221 -0.95 19.75 -5.07
CA GLU A 221 -0.60 19.76 -3.64
C GLU A 221 -1.18 18.56 -2.87
N LYS A 222 -2.28 18.00 -3.39
CA LYS A 222 -3.01 16.89 -2.76
C LYS A 222 -2.76 15.53 -3.41
N CYS A 223 -2.40 15.51 -4.70
CA CYS A 223 -2.27 14.28 -5.45
C CYS A 223 -1.07 13.46 -4.97
N ILE A 224 -1.32 12.21 -4.58
CA ILE A 224 -0.28 11.24 -4.21
C ILE A 224 0.11 10.30 -5.36
N ALA A 225 -0.33 10.58 -6.57
CA ALA A 225 -0.05 9.78 -7.77
C ALA A 225 -0.36 8.27 -7.58
N CYS A 226 -1.47 7.94 -6.94
CA CYS A 226 -1.91 6.55 -6.76
C CYS A 226 -2.59 5.96 -8.00
N PHE A 227 -3.02 6.81 -8.93
CA PHE A 227 -3.72 6.47 -10.18
C PHE A 227 -5.07 5.78 -10.01
N ASP A 228 -5.66 5.82 -8.84
CA ASP A 228 -6.98 5.27 -8.59
C ASP A 228 -8.03 5.87 -9.54
N CYS A 229 -8.03 7.19 -9.71
CA CYS A 229 -8.89 7.89 -10.65
C CYS A 229 -8.72 7.42 -12.11
N ILE A 230 -7.50 7.07 -12.54
CA ILE A 230 -7.25 6.54 -13.89
C ILE A 230 -7.75 5.10 -13.98
N ASN A 231 -7.47 4.29 -12.95
CA ASN A 231 -7.80 2.86 -12.95
C ASN A 231 -9.31 2.59 -12.90
N ASN A 232 -10.07 3.49 -12.26
CA ASN A 232 -11.52 3.36 -12.11
C ASN A 232 -12.33 4.20 -13.10
N CYS A 233 -11.68 4.94 -14.02
CA CYS A 233 -12.40 5.71 -15.04
C CYS A 233 -13.07 4.78 -16.07
N PRO A 234 -14.43 4.69 -16.12
CA PRO A 234 -15.10 3.77 -17.04
C PRO A 234 -14.88 4.15 -18.51
N GLU A 235 -14.78 5.43 -18.83
CA GLU A 235 -14.52 5.92 -20.18
C GLU A 235 -13.02 5.96 -20.53
N ASN A 236 -12.15 5.65 -19.54
CA ASN A 236 -10.71 5.62 -19.73
C ASN A 236 -10.13 6.92 -20.35
N VAL A 237 -10.66 8.08 -19.95
CA VAL A 237 -10.28 9.40 -20.52
C VAL A 237 -9.22 10.14 -19.71
N LEU A 238 -8.85 9.64 -18.51
CA LEU A 238 -7.81 10.26 -17.70
C LEU A 238 -6.41 9.79 -18.12
N ARG A 239 -5.47 10.70 -18.19
CA ARG A 239 -4.11 10.48 -18.68
C ARG A 239 -3.06 11.14 -17.76
N ILE A 240 -1.85 10.60 -17.78
CA ILE A 240 -0.61 11.24 -17.34
C ILE A 240 0.32 11.39 -18.56
N ASN A 241 1.48 12.03 -18.40
CA ASN A 241 2.53 12.02 -19.42
C ASN A 241 3.00 10.60 -19.73
N ASP A 242 3.59 10.42 -20.89
CA ASP A 242 4.35 9.20 -21.18
C ASP A 242 5.57 9.13 -20.27
N ILE A 243 5.72 8.00 -19.59
CA ILE A 243 6.84 7.73 -18.68
C ILE A 243 7.81 6.67 -19.21
N SER A 244 7.66 6.30 -20.48
CA SER A 244 8.42 5.19 -21.10
C SER A 244 9.92 5.38 -20.98
N ASP A 245 10.41 6.59 -21.27
CA ASP A 245 11.85 6.93 -21.20
C ASP A 245 12.36 6.89 -19.76
N SER A 246 11.64 7.56 -18.85
CA SER A 246 11.98 7.55 -17.41
C SER A 246 11.95 6.15 -16.82
N TRP A 247 11.05 5.31 -17.31
CA TRP A 247 10.91 3.93 -16.92
C TRP A 247 12.06 3.06 -17.43
N SER A 248 12.46 3.25 -18.69
CA SER A 248 13.59 2.53 -19.31
C SER A 248 14.88 2.85 -18.58
N PHE A 249 15.12 4.12 -18.25
CA PHE A 249 16.26 4.57 -17.46
C PHE A 249 16.28 3.92 -16.06
N LYS A 250 15.12 3.81 -15.39
CA LYS A 250 15.03 3.15 -14.09
C LYS A 250 15.37 1.67 -14.18
N ILE A 251 14.85 0.96 -15.18
CA ILE A 251 15.16 -0.45 -15.41
C ILE A 251 16.66 -0.64 -15.63
N GLU A 252 17.30 0.24 -16.39
CA GLU A 252 18.73 0.18 -16.68
C GLU A 252 19.57 0.39 -15.41
N ILE A 253 19.26 1.44 -14.62
CA ILE A 253 19.99 1.72 -13.37
C ILE A 253 19.83 0.62 -12.34
N GLU A 254 18.60 0.15 -12.12
CA GLU A 254 18.31 -0.88 -11.11
C GLU A 254 18.60 -2.31 -11.62
N LYS A 255 19.04 -2.45 -12.88
CA LYS A 255 19.25 -3.74 -13.56
C LYS A 255 18.04 -4.68 -13.42
N ILE A 256 16.86 -4.10 -13.37
CA ILE A 256 15.60 -4.83 -13.24
C ILE A 256 15.11 -5.17 -14.63
N THR A 257 15.17 -6.42 -15.01
CA THR A 257 14.57 -6.92 -16.25
C THR A 257 13.14 -7.37 -15.99
N GLY A 258 12.30 -7.45 -17.03
CA GLY A 258 10.99 -8.07 -16.93
C GLY A 258 11.05 -9.48 -16.32
N GLU A 259 12.09 -10.25 -16.65
CA GLU A 259 12.34 -11.56 -16.05
C GLU A 259 12.69 -11.49 -14.56
N SER A 260 13.47 -10.51 -14.13
CA SER A 260 13.78 -10.34 -12.69
C SER A 260 12.55 -9.92 -11.89
N MET A 261 11.64 -9.15 -12.47
CA MET A 261 10.35 -8.83 -11.87
C MET A 261 9.47 -10.08 -11.71
N LEU A 262 9.41 -10.94 -12.74
CA LEU A 262 8.66 -12.20 -12.69
C LEU A 262 9.23 -13.21 -11.68
N LYS A 263 10.51 -13.10 -11.33
CA LYS A 263 11.17 -13.93 -10.30
C LYS A 263 10.97 -13.40 -8.87
N GLN A 264 10.39 -12.22 -8.69
CA GLN A 264 10.05 -11.73 -7.37
C GLN A 264 8.88 -12.54 -6.80
N ASN A 265 8.94 -12.82 -5.52
CA ASN A 265 7.92 -13.57 -4.81
C ASN A 265 7.47 -12.80 -3.56
N SER A 266 6.25 -13.05 -3.14
CA SER A 266 5.79 -12.62 -1.82
C SER A 266 6.71 -13.18 -0.74
N LYS A 267 6.98 -12.41 0.33
CA LYS A 267 7.89 -12.80 1.42
C LYS A 267 7.30 -12.46 2.77
N ILE A 268 7.64 -13.28 3.75
CA ILE A 268 7.29 -13.09 5.16
C ILE A 268 8.55 -12.86 5.95
N TYR A 269 8.53 -11.84 6.80
CA TYR A 269 9.59 -11.49 7.74
C TYR A 269 9.07 -11.68 9.17
N LEU A 270 9.77 -12.50 9.93
CA LEU A 270 9.38 -12.91 11.29
C LEU A 270 10.46 -12.63 12.30
#